data_08749e7493e9a2baacaed8a890ebec82
#
_entry.id   08749e7493e9a2baacaed8a890ebec82
#
_cell.length_a   1.000
_cell.length_b   1.000
_cell.length_c   1.000
_cell.angle_alpha   90.00
_cell.angle_beta   90.00
_cell.angle_gamma   90.00
#
_symmetry.space_group_name_H-M   'P 1'
#
loop_
_entity.id
_entity.type
_entity.pdbx_description
1 polymer ?
#
loop_
_entity_poly.entity_id
_entity_poly.type
_entity_poly.pdbx_seq_one_letter_code
_entity_poly.pdbx_strand_id
1 'polypeptide(L)'
;MSDEYIPFDADPVHSKREREKARALRQTDWWRAQLQQGVCHYCGRQVGADNLTMDHVIPVARGGRSTKGNCVPCCKECNNSKRARTPAEDILSRLFPDG
;
A
#
# COMPACT_ATOMS: atom_id res chain seq x y z
N MET A 1 -24.10 -9.02 14.36
CA MET A 1 -23.53 -8.83 14.17
C MET A 1 -22.88 -7.96 13.76
N SER A 2 -22.83 -7.45 13.63
CA SER A 2 -22.18 -6.54 13.26
C SER A 2 -20.85 -6.67 13.30
N ASP A 3 -20.54 -7.48 13.85
CA ASP A 3 -19.30 -7.87 13.91
C ASP A 3 -18.74 -7.99 12.62
N GLU A 4 -19.48 -8.26 11.74
CA GLU A 4 -18.97 -8.41 10.46
C GLU A 4 -18.34 -7.16 10.00
N TYR A 5 -18.58 -6.07 10.65
CA TYR A 5 -17.99 -4.87 10.20
C TYR A 5 -16.81 -4.51 11.05
N ILE A 6 -15.67 -4.87 10.57
CA ILE A 6 -14.44 -4.47 11.18
C ILE A 6 -13.67 -3.72 10.12
N PRO A 7 -13.64 -2.42 10.20
CA PRO A 7 -13.17 -1.60 9.11
C PRO A 7 -11.70 -1.78 8.82
N PHE A 8 -10.92 -2.02 9.85
CA PHE A 8 -9.50 -2.10 9.65
C PHE A 8 -9.02 -3.30 10.39
N ASP A 9 -7.97 -3.87 10.05
CA ASP A 9 -7.37 -4.91 10.80
C ASP A 9 -8.35 -5.99 11.17
N ALA A 10 -9.10 -6.42 10.22
CA ALA A 10 -10.13 -7.39 10.44
C ALA A 10 -9.59 -8.72 10.94
N ASP A 11 -8.37 -9.07 10.57
CA ASP A 11 -7.80 -10.37 10.90
C ASP A 11 -6.34 -10.26 11.26
N PRO A 12 -6.01 -10.31 12.58
CA PRO A 12 -4.61 -10.20 13.00
C PRO A 12 -3.71 -11.30 12.46
N VAL A 13 -4.26 -12.51 12.27
CA VAL A 13 -3.48 -13.61 11.72
C VAL A 13 -3.13 -13.32 10.26
N HIS A 14 -4.11 -12.84 9.50
CA HIS A 14 -3.88 -12.45 8.11
C HIS A 14 -2.84 -11.34 8.04
N SER A 15 -2.99 -10.31 8.86
CA SER A 15 -2.08 -9.17 8.84
C SER A 15 -0.65 -9.59 9.15
N LYS A 16 -0.48 -10.45 10.15
CA LYS A 16 0.84 -10.92 10.51
C LYS A 16 1.47 -11.73 9.38
N ARG A 17 0.68 -12.62 8.80
CA ARG A 17 1.15 -13.47 7.70
C ARG A 17 1.58 -12.62 6.51
N GLU A 18 0.77 -11.62 6.19
CA GLU A 18 1.07 -10.79 5.02
C GLU A 18 2.27 -9.88 5.25
N ARG A 19 2.48 -9.41 6.47
CA ARG A 19 3.69 -8.65 6.77
C ARG A 19 4.94 -9.49 6.63
N GLU A 20 4.87 -10.76 7.04
CA GLU A 20 6.01 -11.66 6.89
C GLU A 20 6.28 -11.94 5.42
N LYS A 21 5.24 -12.13 4.62
CA LYS A 21 5.40 -12.32 3.18
C LYS A 21 5.97 -11.08 2.51
N ALA A 22 5.53 -9.90 2.94
CA ALA A 22 6.04 -8.66 2.39
C ALA A 22 7.52 -8.50 2.69
N ARG A 23 7.94 -8.88 3.90
CA ARG A 23 9.35 -8.82 4.25
C ARG A 23 10.16 -9.74 3.34
N ALA A 24 9.67 -10.95 3.12
CA ALA A 24 10.35 -11.89 2.23
C ALA A 24 10.39 -11.37 0.80
N LEU A 25 9.29 -10.78 0.36
CA LEU A 25 9.19 -10.25 -1.01
C LEU A 25 10.18 -9.10 -1.23
N ARG A 26 10.42 -8.28 -0.20
CA ARG A 26 11.39 -7.19 -0.31
C ARG A 26 12.82 -7.68 -0.47
N GLN A 27 13.10 -8.94 -0.16
CA GLN A 27 14.44 -9.51 -0.32
C GLN A 27 14.63 -10.15 -1.69
N THR A 28 13.63 -10.14 -2.55
CA THR A 28 13.72 -10.79 -3.85
C THR A 28 14.33 -9.88 -4.90
N ASP A 29 14.91 -10.49 -5.92
CA ASP A 29 15.45 -9.76 -7.05
C ASP A 29 14.35 -9.03 -7.80
N TRP A 30 13.15 -9.61 -7.82
CA TRP A 30 12.01 -8.95 -8.44
C TRP A 30 11.75 -7.57 -7.80
N TRP A 31 11.76 -7.50 -6.48
CA TRP A 31 11.51 -6.24 -5.79
C TRP A 31 12.65 -5.24 -6.03
N ARG A 32 13.89 -5.74 -6.01
CA ARG A 32 15.02 -4.86 -6.29
C ARG A 32 14.93 -4.26 -7.68
N ALA A 33 14.48 -5.04 -8.66
CA ALA A 33 14.29 -4.54 -10.01
C ALA A 33 13.21 -3.46 -10.07
N GLN A 34 12.14 -3.62 -9.27
CA GLN A 34 11.10 -2.59 -9.18
C GLN A 34 11.68 -1.29 -8.63
N LEU A 35 12.48 -1.39 -7.58
CA LEU A 35 13.09 -0.21 -6.97
C LEU A 35 14.07 0.48 -7.91
N GLN A 36 14.80 -0.30 -8.70
CA GLN A 36 15.81 0.28 -9.60
C GLN A 36 15.21 1.13 -10.70
N GLN A 37 13.96 0.92 -11.02
CA GLN A 37 13.28 1.78 -11.97
C GLN A 37 13.14 3.19 -11.42
N GLY A 38 13.11 3.32 -10.09
CA GLY A 38 13.13 4.62 -9.44
C GLY A 38 11.84 5.42 -9.56
N VAL A 39 10.76 4.83 -10.02
CA VAL A 39 9.52 5.52 -10.34
C VAL A 39 8.41 5.10 -9.39
N CYS A 40 7.69 6.07 -8.85
CA CYS A 40 6.53 5.81 -8.01
C CYS A 40 5.38 5.27 -8.87
N HIS A 41 4.76 4.19 -8.40
CA HIS A 41 3.65 3.58 -9.12
C HIS A 41 2.45 4.53 -9.23
N TYR A 42 2.23 5.35 -8.22
CA TYR A 42 1.03 6.19 -8.17
C TYR A 42 1.18 7.53 -8.88
N CYS A 43 2.23 8.25 -8.59
CA CYS A 43 2.40 9.59 -9.18
C CYS A 43 3.31 9.61 -10.41
N GLY A 44 4.02 8.52 -10.66
CA GLY A 44 4.87 8.42 -11.84
C GLY A 44 6.15 9.22 -11.79
N ARG A 45 6.46 9.85 -10.66
CA ARG A 45 7.69 10.66 -10.58
C ARG A 45 8.90 9.78 -10.39
N GLN A 46 10.00 10.22 -10.98
CA GLN A 46 11.27 9.54 -10.83
C GLN A 46 11.94 10.06 -9.56
N VAL A 47 11.84 9.31 -8.50
CA VAL A 47 12.35 9.74 -7.20
C VAL A 47 13.60 8.97 -6.75
N GLY A 48 13.94 7.90 -7.45
CA GLY A 48 15.09 7.07 -7.11
C GLY A 48 14.73 5.96 -6.13
N ALA A 49 15.52 4.88 -6.18
CA ALA A 49 15.25 3.68 -5.39
C ALA A 49 15.18 3.96 -3.89
N ASP A 50 16.06 4.84 -3.40
CA ASP A 50 16.13 5.12 -1.96
C ASP A 50 14.91 5.86 -1.43
N ASN A 51 14.11 6.39 -2.32
CA ASN A 51 12.93 7.16 -1.92
C ASN A 51 11.62 6.41 -2.18
N LEU A 52 11.73 5.10 -2.43
CA LEU A 52 10.57 4.26 -2.67
C LEU A 52 10.39 3.24 -1.56
N THR A 53 9.15 2.98 -1.22
CA THR A 53 8.80 1.93 -0.26
C THR A 53 7.80 0.99 -0.91
N MET A 54 7.61 -0.17 -0.32
CA MET A 54 6.62 -1.12 -0.81
C MET A 54 5.24 -0.72 -0.30
N ASP A 55 4.28 -0.65 -1.19
CA ASP A 55 2.90 -0.37 -0.84
C ASP A 55 2.01 -1.48 -1.38
N HIS A 56 0.92 -1.76 -0.66
CA HIS A 56 -0.08 -2.72 -1.11
C HIS A 56 -1.22 -1.94 -1.76
N VAL A 57 -1.48 -2.21 -3.03
CA VAL A 57 -2.56 -1.53 -3.75
C VAL A 57 -3.88 -1.79 -3.03
N ILE A 58 -4.14 -3.07 -2.71
CA ILE A 58 -5.25 -3.40 -1.84
C ILE A 58 -4.64 -3.54 -0.44
N PRO A 59 -5.05 -2.69 0.50
CA PRO A 59 -4.45 -2.70 1.84
C PRO A 59 -4.61 -4.05 2.54
N VAL A 60 -3.59 -4.41 3.31
CA VAL A 60 -3.63 -5.67 4.06
C VAL A 60 -4.83 -5.69 4.99
N ALA A 61 -5.16 -4.56 5.60
CA ALA A 61 -6.32 -4.48 6.50
C ALA A 61 -7.63 -4.78 5.80
N ARG A 62 -7.66 -4.68 4.47
CA ARG A 62 -8.85 -4.99 3.68
C ARG A 62 -8.72 -6.32 2.94
N GLY A 63 -7.83 -7.17 3.40
CA GLY A 63 -7.64 -8.48 2.81
C GLY A 63 -6.59 -8.53 1.73
N GLY A 64 -5.85 -7.46 1.52
CA GLY A 64 -4.79 -7.43 0.52
C GLY A 64 -3.68 -8.41 0.85
N ARG A 65 -3.07 -8.96 -0.19
CA ARG A 65 -2.01 -9.94 -0.05
C ARG A 65 -0.68 -9.39 -0.54
N SER A 66 0.40 -9.94 0.03
CA SER A 66 1.75 -9.55 -0.37
C SER A 66 2.19 -10.40 -1.55
N THR A 67 1.71 -10.02 -2.72
CA THR A 67 2.04 -10.69 -3.96
C THR A 67 2.61 -9.69 -4.95
N LYS A 68 3.27 -10.20 -5.98
CA LYS A 68 3.84 -9.34 -7.01
C LYS A 68 2.78 -8.46 -7.68
N GLY A 69 1.55 -8.96 -7.77
CA GLY A 69 0.48 -8.19 -8.39
C GLY A 69 -0.12 -7.11 -7.50
N ASN A 70 0.15 -7.15 -6.21
CA ASN A 70 -0.43 -6.21 -5.26
C ASN A 70 0.59 -5.33 -4.55
N CYS A 71 1.88 -5.56 -4.75
CA CYS A 71 2.92 -4.77 -4.11
C CYS A 71 3.63 -3.92 -5.15
N VAL A 72 3.68 -2.62 -4.89
CA VAL A 72 4.23 -1.66 -5.85
C VAL A 72 5.17 -0.68 -5.14
N PRO A 73 6.12 -0.09 -5.88
CA PRO A 73 6.96 0.94 -5.30
C PRO A 73 6.18 2.25 -5.18
N CYS A 74 6.30 2.89 -4.03
CA CYS A 74 5.54 4.09 -3.72
C CYS A 74 6.46 5.11 -3.07
N CYS A 75 6.41 6.37 -3.53
CA CYS A 75 7.23 7.41 -2.93
C CYS A 75 6.65 7.81 -1.57
N LYS A 76 7.49 8.44 -0.77
CA LYS A 76 7.09 8.80 0.60
C LYS A 76 5.90 9.73 0.64
N GLU A 77 5.81 10.64 -0.31
CA GLU A 77 4.70 11.57 -0.35
C GLU A 77 3.38 10.85 -0.61
N CYS A 78 3.35 9.95 -1.59
CA CYS A 78 2.14 9.21 -1.87
C CYS A 78 1.78 8.28 -0.72
N ASN A 79 2.79 7.66 -0.11
CA ASN A 79 2.56 6.76 1.01
C ASN A 79 1.97 7.52 2.20
N ASN A 80 2.52 8.68 2.52
CA ASN A 80 2.01 9.51 3.62
C ASN A 80 0.60 10.00 3.31
N SER A 81 0.34 10.37 2.08
CA SER A 81 -0.97 10.83 1.67
C SER A 81 -2.02 9.72 1.85
N LYS A 82 -1.69 8.49 1.49
CA LYS A 82 -2.59 7.37 1.67
C LYS A 82 -2.87 7.12 3.14
N ARG A 83 -1.84 7.18 3.97
CA ARG A 83 -1.98 6.90 5.39
C ARG A 83 -2.75 7.97 6.12
N ALA A 84 -2.64 9.21 5.66
CA ALA A 84 -3.31 10.32 6.30
C ALA A 84 -4.80 10.33 6.01
N ARG A 85 -5.26 9.61 4.99
CA ARG A 85 -6.66 9.61 4.62
C ARG A 85 -7.44 8.58 5.41
N THR A 86 -8.56 9.02 5.97
CA THR A 86 -9.53 8.11 6.55
C THR A 86 -10.47 7.69 5.43
N PRO A 87 -11.24 6.62 5.62
CA PRO A 87 -12.23 6.23 4.63
C PRO A 87 -13.23 7.35 4.33
N ALA A 88 -13.60 8.11 5.35
CA ALA A 88 -14.54 9.22 5.16
C ALA A 88 -13.92 10.30 4.29
N GLU A 89 -12.65 10.63 4.53
CA GLU A 89 -11.97 11.63 3.73
C GLU A 89 -11.84 11.18 2.28
N ASP A 90 -11.60 9.91 2.06
CA ASP A 90 -11.48 9.37 0.73
C ASP A 90 -12.81 9.50 -0.03
N ILE A 91 -13.91 9.19 0.64
CA ILE A 91 -15.24 9.31 0.05
C ILE A 91 -15.55 10.77 -0.28
N LEU A 92 -15.24 11.66 0.67
CA LEU A 92 -15.47 13.09 0.45
C LEU A 92 -14.64 13.61 -0.71
N SER A 93 -13.42 13.14 -0.84
CA SER A 93 -12.55 13.54 -1.93
C SER A 93 -13.13 13.15 -3.28
N ARG A 94 -13.82 12.03 -3.36
CA ARG A 94 -14.46 11.60 -4.60
C ARG A 94 -15.70 12.39 -4.93
N LEU A 95 -16.46 12.75 -3.88
CA LEU A 95 -17.70 13.51 -4.06
C LEU A 95 -17.43 14.98 -4.30
N PHE A 96 -16.37 15.51 -3.72
CA PHE A 96 -16.01 16.91 -3.83
C PHE A 96 -14.57 17.05 -4.28
N PRO A 97 -14.30 16.77 -5.54
CA PRO A 97 -12.92 16.71 -6.02
C PRO A 97 -12.16 18.01 -5.94
N ASP A 98 -12.85 19.11 -5.79
CA ASP A 98 -12.20 20.39 -5.66
C ASP A 98 -11.77 20.67 -4.25
N GLY A 99 -12.30 19.93 -3.33
CA GLY A 99 -12.11 20.20 -1.91
C GLY A 99 -10.76 19.81 -1.38
#